data_e2b9c6843926f3e89cdb59d5de93eae6
#
_entry.id   e2b9c6843926f3e89cdb59d5de93eae6
#
_cell.length_a   1.000
_cell.length_b   1.000
_cell.length_c   1.000
_cell.angle_alpha   90.00
_cell.angle_beta   90.00
_cell.angle_gamma   90.00
#
_symmetry.space_group_name_H-M   'P 1'
#
loop_
_entity.id
_entity.type
_entity.pdbx_description
1 polymer ?
#
loop_
_entity_poly.entity_id
_entity_poly.type
_entity_poly.pdbx_seq_one_letter_code
_entity_poly.pdbx_strand_id
1 'polypeptide(L)'
;YDLSPYIYNAARQTYDTGISMCRPMYYDYAEKNEAYDFKQEFMFGDDILATVVCEPADSLTGLAKRVMWFPEGNDWYDVATGSMLKGGQVDTLSYTINENPYYVKAGAVIPMAASDIRSLQEKSDVIKLFIAPGDGESSTSVYEDDGATQAYSSDYARTTVRKTADASHVKVVVSPREGSYCGMSPNRKLQFVFASVFAPEKVFVNGAEIPYSRFAAHNAEVSGSDTEWGYDGADLSVTVYTPETSADVEMVVECVFSDYAASHRELL
;
A
#
# COMPACT_ATOMS: atom_id res chain seq x y z
N TYR A 1 -1.72 -11.18 -7.57
CA TYR A 1 -2.69 -10.26 -8.20
C TYR A 1 -2.84 -8.96 -7.42
N ASP A 2 -2.84 -8.99 -6.09
CA ASP A 2 -3.09 -7.82 -5.22
C ASP A 2 -2.20 -6.61 -5.54
N LEU A 3 -0.92 -6.83 -5.79
CA LEU A 3 0.04 -5.78 -6.14
C LEU A 3 0.00 -5.37 -7.63
N SER A 4 -0.92 -5.89 -8.44
CA SER A 4 -0.92 -5.60 -9.87
C SER A 4 -1.03 -4.11 -10.23
N PRO A 5 -1.82 -3.26 -9.55
CA PRO A 5 -1.82 -1.82 -9.83
C PRO A 5 -0.49 -1.14 -9.46
N TYR A 6 0.13 -1.55 -8.36
CA TYR A 6 1.45 -1.07 -7.97
C TYR A 6 2.53 -1.45 -9.01
N ILE A 7 2.52 -2.71 -9.45
CA ILE A 7 3.43 -3.23 -10.48
C ILE A 7 3.24 -2.48 -11.79
N TYR A 8 1.99 -2.24 -12.18
CA TYR A 8 1.66 -1.54 -13.43
C TYR A 8 2.11 -0.08 -13.41
N ASN A 9 1.92 0.57 -12.26
CA ASN A 9 2.43 1.92 -12.02
C ASN A 9 3.98 1.97 -12.09
N ALA A 10 4.66 1.02 -11.46
CA ALA A 10 6.13 0.92 -11.50
C ALA A 10 6.66 0.60 -12.92
N ALA A 11 5.94 -0.23 -13.69
CA ALA A 11 6.26 -0.49 -15.10
C ALA A 11 6.12 0.77 -15.95
N ARG A 12 5.07 1.58 -15.71
CA ARG A 12 4.91 2.88 -16.36
C ARG A 12 6.03 3.85 -15.99
N GLN A 13 6.43 3.90 -14.74
CA GLN A 13 7.57 4.70 -14.30
C GLN A 13 8.86 4.27 -14.99
N THR A 14 9.08 2.96 -15.14
CA THR A 14 10.21 2.42 -15.90
C THR A 14 10.18 2.89 -17.35
N TYR A 15 9.04 2.89 -18.00
CA TYR A 15 8.88 3.39 -19.36
C TYR A 15 9.20 4.89 -19.46
N ASP A 16 8.72 5.70 -18.52
CA ASP A 16 8.88 7.15 -18.55
C ASP A 16 10.32 7.59 -18.22
N THR A 17 11.02 6.85 -17.33
CA THR A 17 12.31 7.28 -16.74
C THR A 17 13.51 6.43 -17.16
N GLY A 18 13.29 5.20 -17.62
CA GLY A 18 14.34 4.21 -17.85
C GLY A 18 14.86 3.54 -16.56
N ILE A 19 14.32 3.91 -15.39
CA ILE A 19 14.71 3.31 -14.11
C ILE A 19 13.97 1.98 -13.92
N SER A 20 14.70 0.91 -13.63
CA SER A 20 14.11 -0.43 -13.44
C SER A 20 13.16 -0.48 -12.25
N MET A 21 12.07 -1.22 -12.39
CA MET A 21 11.14 -1.52 -11.32
C MET A 21 11.79 -2.34 -10.19
N CYS A 22 12.61 -3.35 -10.55
CA CYS A 22 13.41 -4.09 -9.57
C CYS A 22 14.82 -3.51 -9.57
N ARG A 23 15.24 -2.90 -8.48
CA ARG A 23 16.53 -2.20 -8.37
C ARG A 23 17.38 -2.82 -7.29
N PRO A 24 18.63 -3.22 -7.60
CA PRO A 24 19.61 -3.53 -6.57
C PRO A 24 19.75 -2.34 -5.61
N MET A 25 20.00 -2.62 -4.34
CA MET A 25 20.03 -1.61 -3.28
C MET A 25 20.97 -0.44 -3.56
N TYR A 26 22.08 -0.67 -4.29
CA TYR A 26 23.04 0.39 -4.62
C TYR A 26 22.52 1.44 -5.62
N TYR A 27 21.36 1.24 -6.26
CA TYR A 27 20.73 2.28 -7.07
C TYR A 27 20.24 3.45 -6.22
N ASP A 28 19.62 3.12 -5.08
CA ASP A 28 19.00 4.10 -4.19
C ASP A 28 19.92 4.46 -3.01
N TYR A 29 20.91 3.60 -2.68
CA TYR A 29 21.78 3.72 -1.51
C TYR A 29 23.26 3.52 -1.88
N ALA A 30 23.72 4.19 -2.96
CA ALA A 30 25.06 4.00 -3.52
C ALA A 30 26.22 4.27 -2.53
N GLU A 31 26.01 5.14 -1.55
CA GLU A 31 27.00 5.55 -0.55
C GLU A 31 27.07 4.61 0.68
N LYS A 32 26.26 3.53 0.70
CA LYS A 32 26.20 2.57 1.79
C LYS A 32 26.87 1.27 1.41
N ASN A 33 27.77 0.77 2.26
CA ASN A 33 28.42 -0.52 2.04
C ASN A 33 27.43 -1.68 2.07
N GLU A 34 26.43 -1.58 2.94
CA GLU A 34 25.35 -2.56 3.09
C GLU A 34 24.61 -2.81 1.77
N ALA A 35 24.45 -1.77 0.94
CA ALA A 35 23.81 -1.90 -0.38
C ALA A 35 24.56 -2.84 -1.34
N TYR A 36 25.83 -3.09 -1.10
CA TYR A 36 26.69 -4.01 -1.86
C TYR A 36 26.86 -5.37 -1.16
N ASP A 37 26.66 -5.42 0.14
CA ASP A 37 26.85 -6.65 0.93
C ASP A 37 25.58 -7.52 0.93
N PHE A 38 24.40 -6.91 1.00
CA PHE A 38 23.09 -7.59 1.04
C PHE A 38 22.52 -7.81 -0.37
N LYS A 39 23.18 -8.65 -1.18
CA LYS A 39 22.92 -8.82 -2.63
C LYS A 39 21.58 -9.44 -3.00
N GLN A 40 20.87 -10.07 -2.04
CA GLN A 40 19.55 -10.67 -2.27
C GLN A 40 18.41 -9.72 -1.97
N GLU A 41 18.72 -8.49 -1.54
CA GLU A 41 17.76 -7.45 -1.31
C GLU A 41 17.66 -6.54 -2.53
N PHE A 42 16.46 -6.05 -2.76
CA PHE A 42 16.19 -5.13 -3.85
C PHE A 42 14.97 -4.25 -3.53
N MET A 43 14.98 -3.04 -4.07
CA MET A 43 13.78 -2.22 -4.12
C MET A 43 12.87 -2.69 -5.24
N PHE A 44 11.61 -2.89 -4.92
CA PHE A 44 10.55 -3.21 -5.85
C PHE A 44 9.60 -2.01 -5.97
N GLY A 45 9.76 -1.22 -7.05
CA GLY A 45 9.22 0.13 -7.10
C GLY A 45 9.91 1.04 -6.08
N ASP A 46 9.24 2.11 -5.67
CA ASP A 46 9.83 3.13 -4.77
C ASP A 46 9.57 2.85 -3.29
N ASP A 47 8.57 2.03 -2.98
CA ASP A 47 8.04 1.91 -1.62
C ASP A 47 8.12 0.50 -1.02
N ILE A 48 8.62 -0.49 -1.77
CA ILE A 48 8.72 -1.87 -1.29
C ILE A 48 10.19 -2.32 -1.30
N LEU A 49 10.66 -2.76 -0.14
CA LEU A 49 11.90 -3.52 0.03
C LEU A 49 11.56 -5.01 0.00
N ALA A 50 12.21 -5.77 -0.84
CA ALA A 50 12.00 -7.20 -0.95
C ALA A 50 13.30 -7.98 -0.82
N THR A 51 13.22 -9.23 -0.40
CA THR A 51 14.37 -10.14 -0.35
C THR A 51 13.98 -11.53 -0.83
N VAL A 52 14.99 -12.28 -1.23
CA VAL A 52 14.85 -13.69 -1.59
C VAL A 52 15.44 -14.55 -0.48
N VAL A 53 14.67 -15.51 0.03
CA VAL A 53 15.14 -16.49 1.00
C VAL A 53 15.76 -17.65 0.24
N CYS A 54 17.09 -17.74 0.25
CA CYS A 54 17.85 -18.75 -0.48
C CYS A 54 18.41 -19.85 0.41
N GLU A 55 18.41 -19.66 1.72
CA GLU A 55 18.94 -20.61 2.69
C GLU A 55 17.94 -21.75 2.91
N PRO A 56 18.41 -23.00 3.09
CA PRO A 56 17.52 -24.10 3.43
C PRO A 56 16.92 -23.89 4.82
N ALA A 57 15.68 -24.35 4.97
CA ALA A 57 15.02 -24.34 6.29
C ALA A 57 15.73 -25.32 7.24
N ASP A 58 15.85 -24.92 8.50
CA ASP A 58 16.30 -25.79 9.58
C ASP A 58 15.35 -26.99 9.74
N SER A 59 15.92 -28.19 9.84
CA SER A 59 15.14 -29.44 9.83
C SER A 59 14.26 -29.65 11.07
N LEU A 60 14.55 -28.95 12.18
CA LEU A 60 13.78 -29.08 13.43
C LEU A 60 12.68 -28.02 13.50
N THR A 61 12.97 -26.81 13.05
CA THR A 61 12.05 -25.68 13.16
C THR A 61 11.21 -25.45 11.90
N GLY A 62 11.67 -25.93 10.75
CA GLY A 62 11.04 -25.67 9.47
C GLY A 62 11.23 -24.22 8.97
N LEU A 63 12.10 -23.44 9.62
CA LEU A 63 12.33 -22.03 9.33
C LEU A 63 13.67 -21.80 8.65
N ALA A 64 13.66 -21.01 7.60
CA ALA A 64 14.87 -20.46 6.98
C ALA A 64 15.20 -19.10 7.59
N LYS A 65 16.46 -18.87 7.92
CA LYS A 65 16.92 -17.57 8.44
C LYS A 65 17.44 -16.70 7.33
N ARG A 66 17.09 -15.41 7.42
CA ARG A 66 17.58 -14.39 6.50
C ARG A 66 18.10 -13.20 7.28
N VAL A 67 19.36 -12.82 7.05
CA VAL A 67 19.90 -11.54 7.55
C VAL A 67 19.54 -10.46 6.53
N MET A 68 18.91 -9.39 7.01
CA MET A 68 18.45 -8.28 6.19
C MET A 68 18.97 -6.95 6.70
N TRP A 69 19.24 -6.06 5.78
CA TRP A 69 19.52 -4.67 6.05
C TRP A 69 18.29 -3.81 5.74
N PHE A 70 17.87 -3.03 6.72
CA PHE A 70 16.80 -2.04 6.57
C PHE A 70 17.44 -0.66 6.40
N PRO A 71 17.37 -0.04 5.21
CA PRO A 71 18.01 1.24 4.95
C PRO A 71 17.54 2.35 5.90
N GLU A 72 18.48 3.24 6.29
CA GLU A 72 18.16 4.42 7.08
C GLU A 72 17.33 5.45 6.30
N GLY A 73 16.70 6.37 7.02
CA GLY A 73 15.86 7.43 6.44
C GLY A 73 14.38 7.09 6.37
N ASN A 74 14.03 5.81 6.53
CA ASN A 74 12.65 5.34 6.65
C ASN A 74 12.58 4.18 7.65
N ASP A 75 11.44 4.01 8.30
CA ASP A 75 11.07 2.76 8.94
C ASP A 75 10.35 1.87 7.93
N TRP A 76 10.23 0.59 8.24
CA TRP A 76 9.71 -0.42 7.32
C TRP A 76 8.60 -1.23 7.98
N TYR A 77 7.48 -1.35 7.31
CA TYR A 77 6.34 -2.11 7.78
C TYR A 77 6.37 -3.52 7.19
N ASP A 78 6.44 -4.52 8.05
CA ASP A 78 6.29 -5.93 7.67
C ASP A 78 4.81 -6.26 7.48
N VAL A 79 4.41 -6.45 6.25
CA VAL A 79 3.00 -6.72 5.91
C VAL A 79 2.53 -8.09 6.43
N ALA A 80 3.45 -9.04 6.62
CA ALA A 80 3.10 -10.38 7.08
C ALA A 80 2.84 -10.44 8.59
N THR A 81 3.60 -9.66 9.37
CA THR A 81 3.51 -9.70 10.85
C THR A 81 2.82 -8.50 11.46
N GLY A 82 2.63 -7.42 10.69
CA GLY A 82 2.11 -6.15 11.19
C GLY A 82 3.13 -5.32 11.99
N SER A 83 4.40 -5.73 12.00
CA SER A 83 5.43 -5.11 12.83
C SER A 83 6.15 -3.97 12.10
N MET A 84 6.56 -2.95 12.87
CA MET A 84 7.43 -1.88 12.39
C MET A 84 8.90 -2.20 12.66
N LEU A 85 9.73 -2.17 11.63
CA LEU A 85 11.17 -2.35 11.70
C LEU A 85 11.87 -1.01 11.49
N LYS A 86 12.84 -0.72 12.36
CA LYS A 86 13.58 0.53 12.29
C LYS A 86 14.55 0.55 11.11
N GLY A 87 14.62 1.68 10.42
CA GLY A 87 15.68 1.91 9.44
C GLY A 87 17.04 2.08 10.07
N GLY A 88 18.10 1.83 9.29
CA GLY A 88 19.50 1.93 9.74
C GLY A 88 20.00 0.71 10.51
N GLN A 89 19.32 -0.43 10.46
CA GLN A 89 19.70 -1.63 11.21
C GLN A 89 19.78 -2.88 10.31
N VAL A 90 20.42 -3.90 10.86
CA VAL A 90 20.50 -5.24 10.29
C VAL A 90 19.84 -6.22 11.25
N ASP A 91 18.87 -6.98 10.77
CA ASP A 91 18.14 -7.96 11.55
C ASP A 91 18.24 -9.35 10.94
N THR A 92 18.06 -10.37 11.80
CA THR A 92 17.94 -11.77 11.37
C THR A 92 16.52 -12.22 11.55
N LEU A 93 15.82 -12.40 10.44
CA LEU A 93 14.44 -12.81 10.40
C LEU A 93 14.29 -14.28 9.99
N SER A 94 13.17 -14.89 10.31
CA SER A 94 12.92 -16.31 10.07
C SER A 94 11.62 -16.47 9.30
N TYR A 95 11.64 -17.31 8.25
CA TYR A 95 10.53 -17.47 7.32
C TYR A 95 10.21 -18.94 7.11
N THR A 96 8.95 -19.23 6.93
CA THR A 96 8.47 -20.54 6.43
C THR A 96 8.57 -20.58 4.91
N ILE A 97 8.43 -21.78 4.33
CA ILE A 97 8.45 -21.95 2.85
C ILE A 97 7.29 -21.24 2.14
N ASN A 98 6.23 -20.90 2.87
CA ASN A 98 5.04 -20.25 2.31
C ASN A 98 5.12 -18.71 2.36
N GLU A 99 6.15 -18.17 2.98
CA GLU A 99 6.33 -16.73 3.12
C GLU A 99 7.24 -16.17 2.03
N ASN A 100 6.82 -15.06 1.47
CA ASN A 100 7.60 -14.25 0.53
C ASN A 100 7.79 -12.86 1.13
N PRO A 101 8.91 -12.61 1.81
CA PRO A 101 9.07 -11.40 2.60
C PRO A 101 9.20 -10.15 1.73
N TYR A 102 8.36 -9.18 2.04
CA TYR A 102 8.49 -7.82 1.56
C TYR A 102 8.02 -6.83 2.63
N TYR A 103 8.59 -5.65 2.57
CA TYR A 103 8.40 -4.59 3.57
C TYR A 103 8.03 -3.31 2.86
N VAL A 104 7.04 -2.62 3.39
CA VAL A 104 6.56 -1.35 2.83
C VAL A 104 7.17 -0.20 3.62
N LYS A 105 7.64 0.84 2.95
CA LYS A 105 8.08 2.07 3.62
C LYS A 105 7.00 2.61 4.52
N ALA A 106 7.38 3.01 5.74
CA ALA A 106 6.46 3.66 6.65
C ALA A 106 5.78 4.87 6.01
N GLY A 107 4.47 4.92 6.16
CA GLY A 107 3.65 5.98 5.61
C GLY A 107 3.37 5.93 4.11
N ALA A 108 3.87 4.94 3.38
CA ALA A 108 3.59 4.79 1.95
C ALA A 108 2.12 4.42 1.70
N VAL A 109 1.64 4.78 0.51
CA VAL A 109 0.33 4.37 -0.01
C VAL A 109 0.56 3.46 -1.21
N ILE A 110 0.14 2.21 -1.10
CA ILE A 110 0.29 1.19 -2.14
C ILE A 110 -1.04 0.97 -2.84
N PRO A 111 -1.17 1.31 -4.12
CA PRO A 111 -2.35 0.95 -4.89
C PRO A 111 -2.38 -0.57 -5.14
N MET A 112 -3.50 -1.19 -4.82
CA MET A 112 -3.70 -2.63 -4.91
C MET A 112 -4.98 -2.93 -5.68
N ALA A 113 -5.08 -4.16 -6.20
CA ALA A 113 -6.31 -4.66 -6.78
C ALA A 113 -7.33 -5.01 -5.69
N ALA A 114 -8.60 -4.98 -6.05
CA ALA A 114 -9.65 -5.52 -5.19
C ALA A 114 -9.41 -7.03 -4.95
N SER A 115 -9.80 -7.52 -3.79
CA SER A 115 -9.51 -8.89 -3.35
C SER A 115 -10.26 -9.98 -4.14
N ASP A 116 -11.24 -9.62 -4.95
CA ASP A 116 -12.06 -10.52 -5.78
C ASP A 116 -11.49 -10.77 -7.18
N ILE A 117 -10.43 -10.07 -7.59
CA ILE A 117 -9.81 -10.22 -8.91
C ILE A 117 -9.10 -11.57 -9.02
N ARG A 118 -9.53 -12.39 -9.95
CA ARG A 118 -8.96 -13.71 -10.23
C ARG A 118 -8.08 -13.74 -11.50
N SER A 119 -8.15 -12.69 -12.29
CA SER A 119 -7.42 -12.54 -13.54
C SER A 119 -7.11 -11.07 -13.79
N LEU A 120 -5.94 -10.75 -14.31
CA LEU A 120 -5.58 -9.38 -14.72
C LEU A 120 -6.39 -8.88 -15.94
N GLN A 121 -7.16 -9.74 -16.58
CA GLN A 121 -8.09 -9.37 -17.65
C GLN A 121 -9.44 -8.89 -17.11
N GLU A 122 -9.73 -9.18 -15.84
CA GLU A 122 -10.93 -8.67 -15.17
C GLU A 122 -10.73 -7.19 -14.86
N LYS A 123 -11.66 -6.37 -15.33
CA LYS A 123 -11.69 -4.95 -14.97
C LYS A 123 -12.37 -4.83 -13.61
N SER A 124 -11.69 -4.26 -12.65
CA SER A 124 -12.30 -3.87 -11.40
C SER A 124 -12.51 -2.36 -11.39
N ASP A 125 -13.72 -1.94 -11.05
CA ASP A 125 -14.04 -0.54 -10.79
C ASP A 125 -13.65 -0.13 -9.37
N VAL A 126 -13.09 -1.07 -8.58
CA VAL A 126 -12.60 -0.83 -7.22
C VAL A 126 -11.08 -0.74 -7.22
N ILE A 127 -10.56 0.38 -6.73
CA ILE A 127 -9.13 0.57 -6.45
C ILE A 127 -8.96 0.51 -4.94
N LYS A 128 -8.15 -0.43 -4.48
CA LYS A 128 -7.75 -0.54 -3.08
C LYS A 128 -6.48 0.27 -2.85
N LEU A 129 -6.50 1.11 -1.84
CA LEU A 129 -5.35 1.87 -1.37
C LEU A 129 -4.95 1.31 -0.01
N PHE A 130 -3.79 0.67 0.06
CA PHE A 130 -3.20 0.20 1.30
C PHE A 130 -2.30 1.30 1.85
N ILE A 131 -2.56 1.75 3.07
CA ILE A 131 -1.87 2.83 3.75
C ILE A 131 -1.02 2.23 4.87
N ALA A 132 0.30 2.19 4.67
CA ALA A 132 1.23 1.75 5.69
C ALA A 132 1.29 2.75 6.86
N PRO A 133 1.49 2.27 8.11
CA PRO A 133 1.63 3.15 9.26
C PRO A 133 2.84 4.08 9.12
N GLY A 134 2.75 5.28 9.66
CA GLY A 134 3.82 6.28 9.64
C GLY A 134 3.28 7.69 9.48
N ASP A 135 3.95 8.64 10.13
CA ASP A 135 3.59 10.06 10.12
C ASP A 135 4.14 10.78 8.87
N GLY A 136 3.75 12.05 8.72
CA GLY A 136 4.21 12.92 7.67
C GLY A 136 3.42 12.78 6.37
N GLU A 137 4.01 13.31 5.31
CA GLU A 137 3.41 13.37 3.99
C GLU A 137 3.99 12.30 3.06
N SER A 138 3.13 11.70 2.26
CA SER A 138 3.53 10.80 1.18
C SER A 138 2.60 10.97 -0.02
N SER A 139 3.08 10.55 -1.18
CA SER A 139 2.31 10.64 -2.42
C SER A 139 2.63 9.46 -3.32
N THR A 140 1.59 8.92 -3.94
CA THR A 140 1.70 7.91 -5.00
C THR A 140 0.81 8.29 -6.17
N SER A 141 0.92 7.55 -7.25
CA SER A 141 0.04 7.72 -8.40
C SER A 141 -0.57 6.37 -8.78
N VAL A 142 -1.77 6.39 -9.31
CA VAL A 142 -2.42 5.25 -9.93
C VAL A 142 -2.42 5.50 -11.42
N TYR A 143 -1.75 4.63 -12.17
CA TYR A 143 -1.71 4.66 -13.62
C TYR A 143 -2.73 3.67 -14.19
N GLU A 144 -3.45 4.10 -15.21
CA GLU A 144 -4.48 3.33 -15.88
C GLU A 144 -4.39 3.54 -17.40
N ASP A 145 -4.56 2.47 -18.17
CA ASP A 145 -4.74 2.50 -19.63
C ASP A 145 -5.69 1.37 -20.07
N ASP A 146 -5.81 1.10 -21.37
CA ASP A 146 -6.71 0.06 -21.87
C ASP A 146 -6.21 -1.38 -21.61
N GLY A 147 -4.97 -1.54 -21.19
CA GLY A 147 -4.33 -2.84 -20.89
C GLY A 147 -4.17 -3.78 -22.08
N ALA A 148 -4.47 -3.33 -23.30
CA ALA A 148 -4.57 -4.19 -24.48
C ALA A 148 -3.80 -3.67 -25.70
N THR A 149 -3.76 -2.36 -25.92
CA THR A 149 -3.12 -1.76 -27.11
C THR A 149 -1.77 -1.14 -26.81
N GLN A 150 -1.09 -0.71 -27.85
CA GLN A 150 0.18 0.02 -27.71
C GLN A 150 -0.04 1.55 -27.61
N ALA A 151 -1.27 1.97 -27.35
CA ALA A 151 -1.62 3.39 -27.21
C ALA A 151 -1.18 4.02 -25.87
N TYR A 152 -0.64 3.22 -24.95
CA TYR A 152 -0.19 3.62 -23.61
C TYR A 152 0.78 4.83 -23.59
N SER A 153 1.38 5.18 -24.72
CA SER A 153 2.26 6.35 -24.83
C SER A 153 1.50 7.68 -24.79
N SER A 154 0.24 7.70 -25.24
CA SER A 154 -0.63 8.89 -25.35
C SER A 154 -1.97 8.73 -24.63
N ASP A 155 -2.51 7.50 -24.61
CA ASP A 155 -3.86 7.19 -24.16
C ASP A 155 -3.79 6.50 -22.79
N TYR A 156 -3.72 7.28 -21.76
CA TYR A 156 -3.66 6.83 -20.37
C TYR A 156 -4.27 7.86 -19.42
N ALA A 157 -4.55 7.43 -18.23
CA ALA A 157 -4.98 8.30 -17.15
C ALA A 157 -4.11 8.11 -15.91
N ARG A 158 -4.02 9.15 -15.09
CA ARG A 158 -3.33 9.14 -13.81
C ARG A 158 -4.19 9.76 -12.73
N THR A 159 -4.12 9.16 -11.55
CA THR A 159 -4.73 9.70 -10.34
C THR A 159 -3.64 9.87 -9.29
N THR A 160 -3.47 11.08 -8.78
CA THR A 160 -2.54 11.33 -7.67
C THR A 160 -3.24 11.05 -6.34
N VAL A 161 -2.56 10.32 -5.47
CA VAL A 161 -3.00 10.06 -4.09
C VAL A 161 -2.00 10.68 -3.14
N ARG A 162 -2.46 11.53 -2.23
CA ARG A 162 -1.63 12.15 -1.18
C ARG A 162 -2.14 11.74 0.18
N LYS A 163 -1.21 11.42 1.07
CA LYS A 163 -1.50 11.11 2.47
C LYS A 163 -0.77 12.13 3.33
N THR A 164 -1.44 12.58 4.38
CA THR A 164 -0.85 13.35 5.49
C THR A 164 -1.28 12.68 6.78
N ALA A 165 -0.35 12.44 7.68
CA ALA A 165 -0.65 11.80 8.97
C ALA A 165 0.17 12.39 10.12
N ASP A 166 -0.46 12.42 11.27
CA ASP A 166 0.16 12.63 12.58
C ASP A 166 -0.42 11.63 13.60
N ALA A 167 -0.06 11.80 14.87
CA ALA A 167 -0.51 10.88 15.93
C ALA A 167 -2.04 10.81 16.08
N SER A 168 -2.76 11.86 15.78
CA SER A 168 -4.22 11.99 16.02
C SER A 168 -5.05 11.94 14.76
N HIS A 169 -4.45 12.07 13.59
CA HIS A 169 -5.17 12.26 12.36
C HIS A 169 -4.45 11.65 11.15
N VAL A 170 -5.19 10.95 10.32
CA VAL A 170 -4.72 10.48 9.00
C VAL A 170 -5.69 10.96 7.94
N LYS A 171 -5.17 11.65 6.94
CA LYS A 171 -5.93 12.18 5.81
C LYS A 171 -5.34 11.65 4.50
N VAL A 172 -6.21 11.12 3.65
CA VAL A 172 -5.86 10.68 2.30
C VAL A 172 -6.72 11.45 1.30
N VAL A 173 -6.06 12.08 0.34
CA VAL A 173 -6.69 12.84 -0.75
C VAL A 173 -6.40 12.13 -2.06
N VAL A 174 -7.43 11.70 -2.75
CA VAL A 174 -7.38 11.16 -4.10
C VAL A 174 -7.84 12.23 -5.05
N SER A 175 -6.91 12.77 -5.84
CA SER A 175 -7.20 13.85 -6.79
C SER A 175 -8.12 13.39 -7.92
N PRO A 176 -8.80 14.30 -8.61
CA PRO A 176 -9.44 13.99 -9.88
C PRO A 176 -8.49 13.26 -10.82
N ARG A 177 -9.01 12.33 -11.60
CA ARG A 177 -8.24 11.61 -12.60
C ARG A 177 -7.88 12.54 -13.75
N GLU A 178 -6.64 12.49 -14.19
CA GLU A 178 -6.11 13.27 -15.30
C GLU A 178 -5.84 12.37 -16.51
N GLY A 179 -6.23 12.80 -17.71
CA GLY A 179 -6.08 12.02 -18.93
C GLY A 179 -7.28 11.14 -19.25
N SER A 180 -7.17 10.35 -20.32
CA SER A 180 -8.22 9.45 -20.76
C SER A 180 -7.67 8.33 -21.64
N TYR A 181 -8.40 7.21 -21.69
CA TYR A 181 -8.09 6.07 -22.56
C TYR A 181 -9.36 5.37 -23.02
N CYS A 182 -9.26 4.58 -24.07
CA CYS A 182 -10.41 3.87 -24.62
C CYS A 182 -10.97 2.84 -23.63
N GLY A 183 -12.27 2.88 -23.37
CA GLY A 183 -12.96 1.97 -22.45
C GLY A 183 -12.79 2.32 -20.97
N MET A 184 -12.34 3.55 -20.68
CA MET A 184 -12.23 4.06 -19.33
C MET A 184 -13.60 4.18 -18.66
N SER A 185 -13.74 3.62 -17.43
CA SER A 185 -14.95 3.82 -16.62
C SER A 185 -15.03 5.28 -16.15
N PRO A 186 -16.18 5.95 -16.29
CA PRO A 186 -16.34 7.30 -15.76
C PRO A 186 -16.39 7.33 -14.22
N ASN A 187 -16.80 6.22 -13.61
CA ASN A 187 -16.95 6.08 -12.17
C ASN A 187 -15.96 5.08 -11.62
N ARG A 188 -15.70 5.19 -10.31
CA ARG A 188 -14.88 4.24 -9.54
C ARG A 188 -15.35 4.16 -8.10
N LYS A 189 -15.02 3.06 -7.46
CA LYS A 189 -15.10 2.89 -6.00
C LYS A 189 -13.68 2.85 -5.44
N LEU A 190 -13.52 3.37 -4.24
CA LEU A 190 -12.25 3.32 -3.53
C LEU A 190 -12.44 2.53 -2.23
N GLN A 191 -11.46 1.69 -1.93
CA GLN A 191 -11.31 1.01 -0.66
C GLN A 191 -9.99 1.48 -0.03
N PHE A 192 -10.06 2.01 1.18
CA PHE A 192 -8.87 2.41 1.93
C PHE A 192 -8.65 1.41 3.05
N VAL A 193 -7.42 0.91 3.18
CA VAL A 193 -7.02 0.02 4.27
C VAL A 193 -5.86 0.67 5.01
N PHE A 194 -6.13 1.16 6.22
CA PHE A 194 -5.13 1.73 7.11
C PHE A 194 -4.60 0.63 8.02
N ALA A 195 -3.33 0.28 7.87
CA ALA A 195 -2.69 -0.80 8.60
C ALA A 195 -2.05 -0.31 9.89
N SER A 196 -2.02 -1.19 10.90
CA SER A 196 -1.39 -0.96 12.21
C SER A 196 -1.84 0.37 12.84
N VAL A 197 -3.16 0.48 13.05
CA VAL A 197 -3.80 1.63 13.70
C VAL A 197 -4.79 1.16 14.76
N PHE A 198 -5.02 1.97 15.78
CA PHE A 198 -6.17 1.78 16.67
C PHE A 198 -7.47 2.13 15.96
N ALA A 199 -8.59 1.68 16.52
CA ALA A 199 -9.90 2.09 16.03
C ALA A 199 -10.06 3.61 16.14
N PRO A 200 -10.40 4.32 15.06
CA PRO A 200 -10.64 5.76 15.11
C PRO A 200 -11.93 6.08 15.88
N GLU A 201 -12.00 7.28 16.45
CA GLU A 201 -13.25 7.79 17.02
C GLU A 201 -14.24 8.16 15.93
N LYS A 202 -13.71 8.71 14.83
CA LYS A 202 -14.52 9.18 13.70
C LYS A 202 -13.81 8.95 12.38
N VAL A 203 -14.60 8.66 11.38
CA VAL A 203 -14.14 8.57 9.99
C VAL A 203 -15.02 9.46 9.12
N PHE A 204 -14.38 10.24 8.24
CA PHE A 204 -15.07 11.14 7.33
C PHE A 204 -14.75 10.80 5.88
N VAL A 205 -15.74 10.93 5.02
CA VAL A 205 -15.58 10.91 3.56
C VAL A 205 -16.13 12.22 3.02
N ASN A 206 -15.29 13.00 2.35
CA ASN A 206 -15.61 14.34 1.83
C ASN A 206 -16.24 15.26 2.89
N GLY A 207 -15.73 15.20 4.12
CA GLY A 207 -16.19 16.01 5.24
C GLY A 207 -17.48 15.52 5.91
N ALA A 208 -18.12 14.48 5.42
CA ALA A 208 -19.28 13.86 6.06
C ALA A 208 -18.84 12.67 6.93
N GLU A 209 -19.23 12.65 8.20
CA GLU A 209 -19.00 11.52 9.10
C GLU A 209 -19.77 10.29 8.60
N ILE A 210 -19.07 9.14 8.50
CA ILE A 210 -19.66 7.90 8.01
C ILE A 210 -19.84 6.87 9.13
N PRO A 211 -20.84 5.96 9.01
CA PRO A 211 -21.14 5.00 10.07
C PRO A 211 -20.11 3.89 10.17
N TYR A 212 -19.92 3.39 11.39
CA TYR A 212 -19.21 2.16 11.67
C TYR A 212 -20.04 0.94 11.25
N SER A 213 -19.40 -0.03 10.61
CA SER A 213 -20.00 -1.32 10.28
C SER A 213 -19.00 -2.45 10.59
N ARG A 214 -19.40 -3.39 11.42
CA ARG A 214 -18.59 -4.58 11.71
C ARG A 214 -18.33 -5.44 10.46
N PHE A 215 -19.16 -5.32 9.44
CA PHE A 215 -19.02 -6.09 8.20
C PHE A 215 -17.95 -5.50 7.27
N ALA A 216 -17.71 -4.19 7.35
CA ALA A 216 -16.67 -3.53 6.58
C ALA A 216 -15.25 -3.99 6.99
N ALA A 217 -15.07 -4.49 8.22
CA ALA A 217 -13.78 -4.97 8.71
C ALA A 217 -13.29 -6.25 8.01
N HIS A 218 -14.20 -7.11 7.57
CA HIS A 218 -13.85 -8.47 7.13
C HIS A 218 -13.94 -8.67 5.61
N ASN A 219 -13.78 -7.63 4.80
CA ASN A 219 -13.90 -7.73 3.33
C ASN A 219 -15.17 -8.46 2.88
N ALA A 220 -16.19 -8.57 3.73
CA ALA A 220 -17.48 -9.06 3.32
C ALA A 220 -17.91 -8.20 2.15
N GLU A 221 -18.49 -8.82 1.12
CA GLU A 221 -19.06 -8.13 -0.02
C GLU A 221 -19.99 -7.04 0.51
N VAL A 222 -19.41 -5.84 0.66
CA VAL A 222 -20.19 -4.66 1.04
C VAL A 222 -21.13 -4.42 -0.13
N SER A 223 -22.41 -4.62 0.13
CA SER A 223 -23.44 -4.43 -0.89
C SER A 223 -23.34 -2.99 -1.40
N GLY A 224 -22.84 -2.87 -2.56
CA GLY A 224 -22.58 -1.81 -3.51
C GLY A 224 -23.01 -0.37 -3.31
N SER A 225 -23.63 0.04 -2.25
CA SER A 225 -24.17 1.40 -2.08
C SER A 225 -23.72 2.14 -0.82
N ASP A 226 -23.11 1.45 0.15
CA ASP A 226 -22.94 2.05 1.46
C ASP A 226 -21.51 2.55 1.68
N THR A 227 -21.41 3.82 2.04
CA THR A 227 -20.18 4.44 2.55
C THR A 227 -20.11 4.09 4.02
N GLU A 228 -19.19 3.22 4.40
CA GLU A 228 -19.03 2.73 5.76
C GLU A 228 -17.57 2.42 6.08
N TRP A 229 -17.25 2.28 7.35
CA TRP A 229 -15.94 1.85 7.79
C TRP A 229 -16.04 0.74 8.83
N GLY A 230 -15.00 -0.09 8.90
CA GLY A 230 -14.86 -1.15 9.87
C GLY A 230 -13.47 -1.23 10.46
N TYR A 231 -13.35 -1.86 11.62
CA TYR A 231 -12.09 -2.10 12.31
C TYR A 231 -11.90 -3.58 12.56
N ASP A 232 -10.77 -4.12 12.11
CA ASP A 232 -10.33 -5.47 12.44
C ASP A 232 -9.29 -5.41 13.56
N GLY A 233 -9.67 -5.89 14.74
CA GLY A 233 -8.79 -5.92 15.90
C GLY A 233 -7.75 -7.06 15.84
N ALA A 234 -7.87 -8.03 14.93
CA ALA A 234 -6.86 -9.07 14.75
C ALA A 234 -5.66 -8.55 13.94
N ASP A 235 -5.94 -7.75 12.89
CA ASP A 235 -4.92 -7.17 12.02
C ASP A 235 -4.62 -5.71 12.38
N LEU A 236 -5.29 -5.15 13.39
CA LEU A 236 -5.20 -3.74 13.78
C LEU A 236 -5.38 -2.81 12.57
N SER A 237 -6.41 -3.07 11.77
CA SER A 237 -6.64 -2.33 10.53
C SER A 237 -8.01 -1.67 10.47
N VAL A 238 -8.06 -0.53 9.80
CA VAL A 238 -9.31 0.17 9.47
C VAL A 238 -9.54 0.06 7.97
N THR A 239 -10.73 -0.40 7.59
CA THR A 239 -11.16 -0.41 6.19
C THR A 239 -12.28 0.60 5.99
N VAL A 240 -12.14 1.45 4.97
CA VAL A 240 -13.13 2.46 4.58
C VAL A 240 -13.55 2.18 3.14
N TYR A 241 -14.84 2.07 2.92
CA TYR A 241 -15.43 1.97 1.59
C TYR A 241 -16.08 3.29 1.20
N THR A 242 -15.88 3.68 -0.06
CA THR A 242 -16.54 4.86 -0.62
C THR A 242 -17.67 4.45 -1.56
N PRO A 243 -18.66 5.31 -1.76
CA PRO A 243 -19.66 5.07 -2.77
C PRO A 243 -19.01 5.12 -4.15
N GLU A 244 -19.67 4.54 -5.14
CA GLU A 244 -19.30 4.76 -6.53
C GLU A 244 -19.49 6.22 -6.90
N THR A 245 -18.41 6.87 -7.31
CA THR A 245 -18.39 8.29 -7.67
C THR A 245 -17.64 8.53 -8.95
N SER A 246 -17.89 9.67 -9.60
CA SER A 246 -17.10 10.10 -10.74
C SER A 246 -15.63 10.14 -10.40
N ALA A 247 -14.81 9.56 -11.25
CA ALA A 247 -13.35 9.58 -11.10
C ALA A 247 -12.73 10.97 -11.34
N ASP A 248 -13.52 11.90 -11.84
CA ASP A 248 -13.12 13.29 -12.10
C ASP A 248 -13.39 14.22 -10.90
N VAL A 249 -13.80 13.65 -9.76
CA VAL A 249 -14.05 14.38 -8.50
C VAL A 249 -13.03 13.96 -7.45
N GLU A 250 -12.55 14.94 -6.69
CA GLU A 250 -11.66 14.68 -5.54
C GLU A 250 -12.41 13.85 -4.48
N MET A 251 -11.69 12.88 -3.91
CA MET A 251 -12.16 12.09 -2.78
C MET A 251 -11.21 12.30 -1.59
N VAL A 252 -11.78 12.63 -0.43
CA VAL A 252 -11.02 12.85 0.80
C VAL A 252 -11.53 11.88 1.86
N VAL A 253 -10.62 11.10 2.45
CA VAL A 253 -10.90 10.22 3.59
C VAL A 253 -10.06 10.66 4.77
N GLU A 254 -10.68 10.79 5.93
CA GLU A 254 -10.03 11.23 7.16
C GLU A 254 -10.40 10.30 8.32
N CYS A 255 -9.39 9.82 9.05
CA CYS A 255 -9.54 9.08 10.29
C CYS A 255 -9.04 9.96 11.45
N VAL A 256 -9.87 10.12 12.47
CA VAL A 256 -9.56 10.90 13.68
C VAL A 256 -9.47 9.93 14.86
N PHE A 257 -8.34 9.96 15.57
CA PHE A 257 -8.05 9.08 16.70
C PHE A 257 -8.19 9.80 18.02
N SER A 258 -8.53 9.07 19.08
CA SER A 258 -8.59 9.58 20.42
C SER A 258 -7.22 9.99 20.96
N ASP A 259 -7.20 10.86 21.97
CA ASP A 259 -5.97 11.19 22.69
C ASP A 259 -5.29 9.94 23.28
N TYR A 260 -6.07 8.95 23.69
CA TYR A 260 -5.55 7.65 24.16
C TYR A 260 -4.83 6.92 23.04
N ALA A 261 -5.47 6.74 21.90
CA ALA A 261 -4.87 6.07 20.73
C ALA A 261 -3.62 6.81 20.25
N ALA A 262 -3.68 8.15 20.19
CA ALA A 262 -2.55 8.99 19.79
C ALA A 262 -1.33 8.85 20.72
N SER A 263 -1.59 8.74 22.04
CA SER A 263 -0.52 8.66 23.06
C SER A 263 0.04 7.25 23.28
N HIS A 264 -0.58 6.21 22.71
CA HIS A 264 -0.17 4.80 22.89
C HIS A 264 0.19 4.11 21.56
N ARG A 265 0.52 4.88 20.53
CA ARG A 265 0.86 4.32 19.20
C ARG A 265 2.07 3.40 19.22
N GLU A 266 2.97 3.54 20.18
CA GLU A 266 4.12 2.64 20.37
C GLU A 266 3.73 1.20 20.74
N LEU A 267 2.45 0.95 21.02
CA LEU A 267 1.92 -0.40 21.27
C LEU A 267 1.49 -1.13 19.98
N LEU A 268 1.45 -0.42 18.86
CA LEU A 268 1.19 -0.95 17.52
C LEU A 268 2.51 -1.41 16.87
#